data_ce4381db1bbfefc6502bd7538a9d273e
#
_entry.id   ce4381db1bbfefc6502bd7538a9d273e
#
_cell.length_a   1.000
_cell.length_b   1.000
_cell.length_c   1.000
_cell.angle_alpha   90.00
_cell.angle_beta   90.00
_cell.angle_gamma   90.00
#
_symmetry.space_group_name_H-M   'P 1'
#
loop_
_entity.id
_entity.type
_entity.pdbx_description
1 polymer ?
#
loop_
_entity_poly.entity_id
_entity_poly.type
_entity_poly.pdbx_seq_one_letter_code
_entity_poly.pdbx_strand_id
1 'polypeptide(L)'
;MKFLPLSANAVLKRRPGRATLASIVAVAPLTLGVIAPADAQTQDASAHSNQSAADSKGSLDFLTVQESQGSDANGSSTNSESSAESQSTENASSNSARTGFHMGPTGVDVSKWQRPGGVALKWDEVAASGQKFAFIKATDGVEGDQKYFLEDSIAAAKAGLYVGSYHKAHPDRSATAQADQYVEALQQRDEQISTDKTLPPVLDIELDNGLNPTQLQKWTKDFLERVEEKTGETPMIYTYRWFWQNPMGNSTDFTDYPLWLAAYEDSAPTSLPGGWESMAFWQRSSTGRVDGIPTNVDEDVFNGTDAELQQLAAAH
;
A
#
# COMPACT_ATOMS: atom_id res chain seq x y z
N MET A 1 -46.63 -26.08 -33.14
CA MET A 1 -45.62 -26.38 -34.18
C MET A 1 -44.94 -25.07 -34.58
N LYS A 2 -43.73 -24.86 -34.09
CA LYS A 2 -42.56 -24.36 -34.84
C LYS A 2 -41.46 -24.01 -33.84
N PHE A 3 -40.30 -24.53 -34.17
CA PHE A 3 -39.12 -24.76 -33.42
C PHE A 3 -38.32 -23.45 -33.10
N LEU A 4 -37.68 -23.46 -31.92
CA LEU A 4 -36.51 -22.64 -31.55
C LEU A 4 -35.27 -23.07 -32.34
N PRO A 5 -34.27 -22.24 -32.51
CA PRO A 5 -32.91 -22.72 -32.48
C PRO A 5 -32.02 -22.12 -31.42
N LEU A 6 -31.16 -22.99 -30.98
CA LEU A 6 -30.09 -23.03 -30.04
C LEU A 6 -29.11 -21.84 -30.07
N SER A 7 -28.69 -21.55 -28.87
CA SER A 7 -27.44 -21.08 -28.32
C SER A 7 -26.16 -21.32 -29.16
N ALA A 8 -25.38 -20.28 -29.35
CA ALA A 8 -24.01 -20.37 -29.82
C ALA A 8 -23.04 -20.19 -28.64
N ASN A 9 -22.29 -21.28 -28.34
CA ASN A 9 -21.16 -21.31 -27.42
C ASN A 9 -20.01 -20.45 -27.94
N ALA A 10 -19.56 -19.49 -27.13
CA ALA A 10 -18.31 -18.79 -27.32
C ALA A 10 -17.15 -19.66 -26.81
N VAL A 11 -16.36 -20.17 -27.73
CA VAL A 11 -15.13 -20.91 -27.44
C VAL A 11 -14.01 -19.94 -27.13
N LEU A 12 -13.53 -19.95 -25.89
CA LEU A 12 -12.33 -19.23 -25.47
C LEU A 12 -11.10 -19.87 -26.13
N LYS A 13 -10.44 -19.17 -27.04
CA LYS A 13 -9.17 -19.59 -27.62
C LYS A 13 -8.01 -19.38 -26.65
N ARG A 14 -7.52 -20.46 -26.05
CA ARG A 14 -6.23 -20.48 -25.34
C ARG A 14 -5.08 -20.33 -26.37
N ARG A 15 -4.19 -19.37 -26.12
CA ARG A 15 -2.92 -19.25 -26.84
C ARG A 15 -1.92 -20.29 -26.35
N PRO A 16 -1.14 -20.95 -27.21
CA PRO A 16 -0.16 -21.94 -26.79
C PRO A 16 1.07 -21.27 -26.17
N GLY A 17 1.48 -21.76 -25.00
CA GLY A 17 2.71 -21.38 -24.32
C GLY A 17 3.95 -21.75 -25.11
N ARG A 18 4.92 -20.86 -25.13
CA ARG A 18 6.26 -21.11 -25.68
C ARG A 18 7.04 -21.99 -24.70
N ALA A 19 7.51 -23.10 -25.21
CA ALA A 19 8.44 -23.99 -24.52
C ALA A 19 9.79 -23.29 -24.34
N THR A 20 10.26 -23.20 -23.10
CA THR A 20 11.62 -22.77 -22.75
C THR A 20 12.57 -23.97 -22.86
N LEU A 21 13.57 -23.85 -23.70
CA LEU A 21 14.72 -24.77 -23.78
C LEU A 21 15.61 -24.54 -22.55
N ALA A 22 15.77 -25.57 -21.75
CA ALA A 22 16.74 -25.59 -20.65
C ALA A 22 18.15 -25.76 -21.23
N SER A 23 19.00 -24.75 -21.05
CA SER A 23 20.44 -24.86 -21.31
C SER A 23 21.14 -25.33 -20.04
N ILE A 24 21.70 -26.54 -20.10
CA ILE A 24 22.58 -27.12 -19.09
C ILE A 24 23.94 -26.43 -19.23
N VAL A 25 24.36 -25.66 -18.24
CA VAL A 25 25.73 -25.15 -18.09
C VAL A 25 26.47 -26.04 -17.09
N ALA A 26 27.51 -26.69 -17.59
CA ALA A 26 28.41 -27.54 -16.82
C ALA A 26 29.28 -26.68 -15.87
N VAL A 27 29.31 -27.05 -14.60
CA VAL A 27 30.19 -26.49 -13.60
C VAL A 27 31.51 -27.21 -13.59
N ALA A 28 32.60 -26.50 -13.81
CA ALA A 28 33.98 -26.98 -13.57
C ALA A 28 34.45 -26.44 -12.20
N PRO A 29 35.18 -27.26 -11.39
CA PRO A 29 35.67 -26.83 -10.09
C PRO A 29 36.98 -26.03 -10.21
N LEU A 30 37.03 -24.87 -9.58
CA LEU A 30 38.30 -24.14 -9.35
C LEU A 30 38.72 -24.23 -7.88
N THR A 31 39.95 -24.59 -7.73
CA THR A 31 40.72 -24.90 -6.53
C THR A 31 40.94 -23.69 -5.62
N LEU A 32 41.01 -24.01 -4.30
CA LEU A 32 41.40 -23.14 -3.21
C LEU A 32 42.75 -22.45 -3.43
N GLY A 33 42.78 -21.15 -3.17
CA GLY A 33 43.98 -20.39 -2.84
C GLY A 33 43.76 -19.66 -1.53
N VAL A 34 44.49 -20.15 -0.49
CA VAL A 34 44.56 -19.55 0.85
C VAL A 34 45.53 -18.37 0.79
N ILE A 35 45.13 -17.18 1.20
CA ILE A 35 46.03 -16.13 1.67
C ILE A 35 45.36 -15.45 2.88
N ALA A 36 46.06 -15.48 4.01
CA ALA A 36 45.74 -14.86 5.28
C ALA A 36 46.48 -13.48 5.40
N PRO A 37 46.39 -12.76 6.52
CA PRO A 37 45.68 -11.46 6.63
C PRO A 37 46.65 -10.29 6.81
N ALA A 38 46.18 -9.09 6.62
CA ALA A 38 46.82 -7.85 7.12
C ALA A 38 45.81 -6.78 7.51
N ASP A 39 45.86 -6.52 8.81
CA ASP A 39 45.75 -5.23 9.50
C ASP A 39 44.45 -4.41 9.50
N ALA A 40 44.02 -4.25 10.72
CA ALA A 40 43.09 -3.32 11.30
C ALA A 40 43.35 -1.85 10.89
N GLN A 41 42.28 -1.14 10.52
CA GLN A 41 42.14 0.28 10.84
C GLN A 41 40.70 0.58 11.22
N THR A 42 40.57 0.98 12.48
CA THR A 42 39.43 1.66 13.08
C THR A 42 39.19 2.98 12.38
N GLN A 43 38.01 3.16 11.78
CA GLN A 43 37.42 4.48 11.57
C GLN A 43 35.90 4.43 11.59
N ASP A 44 35.40 5.11 12.58
CA ASP A 44 34.26 6.01 12.68
C ASP A 44 32.85 5.46 12.66
N ALA A 45 32.39 5.21 13.86
CA ALA A 45 30.99 4.96 14.23
C ALA A 45 30.17 6.26 14.37
N SER A 46 30.37 7.27 13.48
CA SER A 46 29.67 8.57 13.61
C SER A 46 28.73 8.92 12.48
N ALA A 47 28.59 8.09 11.47
CA ALA A 47 27.77 8.43 10.28
C ALA A 47 26.33 7.86 10.29
N HIS A 48 25.99 6.96 11.21
CA HIS A 48 24.68 6.32 11.22
C HIS A 48 23.62 6.95 12.13
N SER A 49 23.96 7.98 12.91
CA SER A 49 23.00 8.61 13.83
C SER A 49 22.20 9.78 13.24
N ASN A 50 22.57 10.29 12.04
CA ASN A 50 21.92 11.47 11.45
C ASN A 50 20.84 11.13 10.41
N GLN A 51 20.75 9.90 9.92
CA GLN A 51 19.71 9.50 8.95
C GLN A 51 18.39 9.11 9.62
N SER A 52 18.46 8.58 10.84
CA SER A 52 17.27 8.23 11.63
C SER A 52 16.44 9.43 12.11
N ALA A 53 17.04 10.63 12.15
CA ALA A 53 16.37 11.85 12.60
C ALA A 53 15.66 12.61 11.45
N ALA A 54 15.97 12.30 10.21
CA ALA A 54 15.31 12.93 9.05
C ALA A 54 13.97 12.26 8.73
N ASP A 55 13.87 10.94 8.92
CA ASP A 55 12.63 10.19 8.69
C ASP A 55 11.51 10.53 9.69
N SER A 56 11.88 10.97 10.91
CA SER A 56 10.90 11.40 11.91
C SER A 56 10.51 12.87 11.82
N LYS A 57 11.29 13.71 11.11
CA LYS A 57 10.99 15.13 10.97
C LYS A 57 10.03 15.44 9.83
N GLY A 58 9.98 14.63 8.79
CA GLY A 58 9.05 14.82 7.67
C GLY A 58 7.58 14.67 8.07
N SER A 59 7.29 13.85 9.08
CA SER A 59 5.93 13.65 9.58
C SER A 59 5.48 14.69 10.61
N LEU A 60 6.43 15.38 11.30
CA LEU A 60 6.08 16.33 12.36
C LEU A 60 5.92 17.78 11.88
N ASP A 61 6.55 18.17 10.77
CA ASP A 61 6.47 19.56 10.27
C ASP A 61 5.14 19.87 9.58
N PHE A 62 4.32 18.87 9.24
CA PHE A 62 3.00 19.09 8.63
C PHE A 62 1.94 19.60 9.63
N LEU A 63 2.10 19.33 10.94
CA LEU A 63 1.12 19.70 11.96
C LEU A 63 1.17 21.19 12.35
N THR A 64 2.20 21.96 11.94
CA THR A 64 2.40 23.34 12.41
C THR A 64 1.89 24.42 11.45
N VAL A 65 1.39 24.09 10.26
CA VAL A 65 1.02 25.09 9.25
C VAL A 65 -0.50 25.34 9.15
N GLN A 66 -1.35 24.63 9.90
CA GLN A 66 -2.81 24.72 9.74
C GLN A 66 -3.56 25.44 10.88
N GLU A 67 -2.88 26.17 11.76
CA GLU A 67 -3.55 27.08 12.70
C GLU A 67 -3.44 28.54 12.23
N SER A 68 -4.26 28.97 11.29
CA SER A 68 -4.77 30.35 11.22
C SER A 68 -5.81 30.51 10.11
N GLN A 69 -7.04 30.70 10.51
CA GLN A 69 -8.20 31.47 9.98
C GLN A 69 -9.45 30.62 10.17
N GLY A 70 -10.39 30.98 11.02
CA GLY A 70 -10.92 32.25 11.40
C GLY A 70 -12.44 32.19 11.20
N SER A 71 -13.15 32.00 12.29
CA SER A 71 -14.43 32.50 12.79
C SER A 71 -15.59 32.86 11.86
N ASP A 72 -16.77 32.53 12.40
CA ASP A 72 -18.10 33.17 12.38
C ASP A 72 -19.11 32.59 11.39
N ALA A 73 -20.32 32.31 11.73
CA ALA A 73 -21.24 32.36 12.83
C ALA A 73 -22.64 31.95 12.31
N ASN A 74 -23.38 31.23 13.14
CA ASN A 74 -24.80 31.42 13.43
C ASN A 74 -25.95 31.04 12.47
N GLY A 75 -26.92 30.28 13.03
CA GLY A 75 -28.34 30.34 12.63
C GLY A 75 -29.08 29.00 12.53
N SER A 76 -29.48 28.42 13.60
CA SER A 76 -30.81 28.18 14.20
C SER A 76 -31.96 27.59 13.36
N SER A 77 -32.54 26.53 13.96
CA SER A 77 -33.99 26.14 14.00
C SER A 77 -34.60 25.40 12.79
N THR A 78 -35.40 24.40 12.90
CA THR A 78 -36.29 23.70 13.86
C THR A 78 -36.97 22.53 13.15
N ASN A 79 -37.21 21.46 13.91
CA ASN A 79 -38.32 20.49 13.91
C ASN A 79 -39.17 20.19 12.67
N SER A 80 -39.35 18.88 12.36
CA SER A 80 -40.55 18.13 12.83
C SER A 80 -40.61 16.70 12.27
N GLU A 81 -41.18 15.83 13.08
CA GLU A 81 -41.46 14.41 12.95
C GLU A 81 -42.38 14.05 11.77
N SER A 82 -42.24 12.83 11.23
CA SER A 82 -43.25 11.80 11.43
C SER A 82 -42.95 10.51 10.62
N SER A 83 -43.16 9.43 11.30
CA SER A 83 -43.33 8.02 11.02
C SER A 83 -43.97 7.62 9.66
N ALA A 84 -43.51 6.47 9.08
CA ALA A 84 -44.24 5.23 8.94
C ALA A 84 -43.51 4.21 8.04
N GLU A 85 -43.61 2.97 8.43
CA GLU A 85 -43.17 1.72 7.81
C GLU A 85 -43.59 1.54 6.34
N SER A 86 -42.72 0.86 5.59
CA SER A 86 -43.16 -0.28 4.77
C SER A 86 -41.94 -1.04 4.21
N GLN A 87 -41.90 -2.33 4.47
CA GLN A 87 -41.03 -3.33 3.85
C GLN A 87 -41.36 -3.46 2.37
N SER A 88 -40.37 -3.52 1.53
CA SER A 88 -40.40 -4.40 0.35
C SER A 88 -38.98 -4.66 -0.15
N THR A 89 -38.67 -5.92 -0.22
CA THR A 89 -37.57 -6.58 -0.88
C THR A 89 -37.48 -6.18 -2.33
N GLU A 90 -36.29 -5.75 -2.78
CA GLU A 90 -35.86 -6.02 -4.15
C GLU A 90 -34.33 -5.94 -4.25
N ASN A 91 -33.72 -7.08 -4.61
CA ASN A 91 -32.41 -7.17 -5.16
C ASN A 91 -32.34 -6.42 -6.48
N ALA A 92 -31.69 -5.28 -6.49
CA ALA A 92 -31.24 -4.64 -7.72
C ALA A 92 -29.79 -4.21 -7.51
N SER A 93 -28.91 -4.91 -8.22
CA SER A 93 -27.54 -4.50 -8.48
C SER A 93 -27.55 -3.04 -9.00
N SER A 94 -27.43 -2.08 -8.11
CA SER A 94 -27.20 -0.69 -8.47
C SER A 94 -25.73 -0.38 -8.27
N ASN A 95 -24.98 -0.43 -9.37
CA ASN A 95 -23.69 0.21 -9.52
C ASN A 95 -23.92 1.73 -9.51
N SER A 96 -24.34 2.25 -8.36
CA SER A 96 -24.47 3.68 -8.12
C SER A 96 -23.09 4.17 -7.74
N ALA A 97 -22.49 5.02 -8.56
CA ALA A 97 -21.29 5.75 -8.25
C ALA A 97 -21.45 6.39 -6.85
N ARG A 98 -20.75 5.88 -5.86
CA ARG A 98 -20.78 6.42 -4.50
C ARG A 98 -20.09 7.77 -4.52
N THR A 99 -20.85 8.84 -4.36
CA THR A 99 -20.30 10.17 -4.11
C THR A 99 -20.00 10.28 -2.61
N GLY A 100 -18.76 10.01 -2.21
CA GLY A 100 -18.28 10.16 -0.84
C GLY A 100 -17.47 8.97 -0.32
N PHE A 101 -16.68 9.21 0.71
CA PHE A 101 -15.90 8.17 1.40
C PHE A 101 -16.81 7.34 2.31
N HIS A 102 -16.74 6.02 2.17
CA HIS A 102 -17.44 5.08 3.06
C HIS A 102 -16.48 4.61 4.15
N MET A 103 -16.79 4.90 5.41
CA MET A 103 -16.04 4.40 6.57
C MET A 103 -16.25 2.89 6.71
N GLY A 104 -15.35 2.13 6.12
CA GLY A 104 -15.39 0.67 6.07
C GLY A 104 -14.47 -0.02 7.08
N PRO A 105 -13.97 -1.22 6.73
CA PRO A 105 -13.02 -1.95 7.55
C PRO A 105 -11.79 -1.12 7.93
N THR A 106 -11.29 -1.31 9.15
CA THR A 106 -10.06 -0.68 9.62
C THR A 106 -8.88 -1.64 9.55
N GLY A 107 -7.70 -1.07 9.41
CA GLY A 107 -6.43 -1.77 9.40
C GLY A 107 -5.31 -0.90 9.94
N VAL A 108 -4.11 -1.41 9.82
CA VAL A 108 -2.89 -0.74 10.26
C VAL A 108 -1.83 -0.84 9.17
N ASP A 109 -0.88 0.12 9.15
CA ASP A 109 0.35 -0.13 8.43
C ASP A 109 1.55 -0.14 9.37
N VAL A 110 2.51 -1.02 9.08
CA VAL A 110 3.64 -1.31 9.95
C VAL A 110 4.95 -1.46 9.17
N SER A 111 6.03 -1.23 9.90
CA SER A 111 7.39 -1.47 9.43
C SER A 111 8.26 -2.00 10.58
N LYS A 112 9.57 -2.03 10.39
CA LYS A 112 10.54 -2.35 11.46
C LYS A 112 10.39 -1.49 12.73
N TRP A 113 9.80 -0.30 12.60
CA TRP A 113 9.64 0.65 13.72
C TRP A 113 8.63 0.18 14.75
N GLN A 114 7.65 -0.62 14.36
CA GLN A 114 6.68 -1.20 15.29
C GLN A 114 7.26 -2.40 16.06
N ARG A 115 8.51 -2.82 15.74
CA ARG A 115 9.20 -3.95 16.40
C ARG A 115 10.46 -3.50 17.16
N PRO A 116 10.35 -2.65 18.19
CA PRO A 116 11.49 -2.21 18.99
C PRO A 116 12.20 -3.43 19.63
N GLY A 117 13.51 -3.50 19.46
CA GLY A 117 14.29 -4.66 19.90
C GLY A 117 14.04 -5.95 19.11
N GLY A 118 13.28 -5.88 18.00
CA GLY A 118 12.96 -7.03 17.15
C GLY A 118 11.89 -7.96 17.73
N VAL A 119 11.13 -7.49 18.72
CA VAL A 119 10.04 -8.28 19.31
C VAL A 119 8.91 -8.43 18.28
N ALA A 120 8.46 -9.67 18.06
CA ALA A 120 7.39 -9.97 17.12
C ALA A 120 6.07 -9.29 17.54
N LEU A 121 5.31 -8.81 16.56
CA LEU A 121 3.96 -8.32 16.76
C LEU A 121 3.02 -9.49 17.07
N LYS A 122 2.00 -9.21 17.85
CA LYS A 122 1.00 -10.22 18.24
C LYS A 122 -0.24 -10.08 17.34
N TRP A 123 -0.13 -10.59 16.15
CA TRP A 123 -1.14 -10.43 15.11
C TRP A 123 -2.52 -10.99 15.48
N ASP A 124 -2.60 -12.02 16.35
CA ASP A 124 -3.86 -12.50 16.88
C ASP A 124 -4.56 -11.44 17.74
N GLU A 125 -3.80 -10.65 18.54
CA GLU A 125 -4.34 -9.53 19.32
C GLU A 125 -4.76 -8.37 18.40
N VAL A 126 -3.99 -8.08 17.33
CA VAL A 126 -4.35 -7.09 16.31
C VAL A 126 -5.68 -7.45 15.63
N ALA A 127 -5.84 -8.69 15.19
CA ALA A 127 -7.10 -9.16 14.59
C ALA A 127 -8.26 -9.11 15.60
N ALA A 128 -8.02 -9.51 16.85
CA ALA A 128 -9.03 -9.50 17.92
C ALA A 128 -9.48 -8.07 18.29
N SER A 129 -8.63 -7.04 18.07
CA SER A 129 -9.01 -5.62 18.24
C SER A 129 -9.95 -5.08 17.15
N GLY A 130 -10.29 -5.91 16.15
CA GLY A 130 -11.24 -5.57 15.10
C GLY A 130 -10.60 -5.17 13.76
N GLN A 131 -9.27 -5.11 13.67
CA GLN A 131 -8.60 -4.84 12.41
C GLN A 131 -8.86 -5.93 11.38
N LYS A 132 -9.00 -5.56 10.11
CA LYS A 132 -9.31 -6.47 9.00
C LYS A 132 -8.16 -6.64 8.02
N PHE A 133 -7.26 -5.68 7.95
CA PHE A 133 -6.11 -5.72 7.06
C PHE A 133 -4.87 -5.11 7.72
N ALA A 134 -3.72 -5.41 7.14
CA ALA A 134 -2.45 -4.78 7.51
C ALA A 134 -1.60 -4.56 6.26
N PHE A 135 -1.06 -3.36 6.07
CA PHE A 135 0.01 -3.11 5.13
C PHE A 135 1.36 -3.22 5.83
N ILE A 136 2.29 -3.96 5.24
CA ILE A 136 3.60 -4.24 5.84
C ILE A 136 4.69 -3.79 4.87
N LYS A 137 5.65 -2.97 5.34
CA LYS A 137 6.77 -2.53 4.51
C LYS A 137 7.57 -3.74 4.01
N ALA A 138 7.56 -3.94 2.70
CA ALA A 138 8.29 -5.02 2.06
C ALA A 138 9.71 -4.62 1.69
N THR A 139 9.89 -3.41 1.13
CA THR A 139 11.19 -2.90 0.66
C THR A 139 11.30 -1.39 0.86
N ASP A 140 12.54 -0.88 0.84
CA ASP A 140 12.85 0.53 1.10
C ASP A 140 14.06 0.90 0.21
N GLY A 141 13.83 1.68 -0.84
CA GLY A 141 14.85 1.99 -1.84
C GLY A 141 15.42 0.73 -2.50
N VAL A 142 16.75 0.66 -2.58
CA VAL A 142 17.51 -0.49 -3.11
C VAL A 142 18.19 -1.31 -2.00
N GLU A 143 17.82 -1.10 -0.74
CA GLU A 143 18.51 -1.69 0.42
C GLU A 143 18.02 -3.09 0.78
N GLY A 144 17.14 -3.68 -0.02
CA GLY A 144 16.65 -5.03 0.18
C GLY A 144 15.37 -5.13 1.02
N ASP A 145 14.98 -6.36 1.29
CA ASP A 145 13.77 -6.68 2.02
C ASP A 145 13.82 -6.14 3.45
N GLN A 146 12.68 -5.69 3.94
CA GLN A 146 12.57 -5.35 5.34
C GLN A 146 12.62 -6.63 6.18
N LYS A 147 13.48 -6.63 7.17
CA LYS A 147 13.85 -7.81 7.98
C LYS A 147 12.67 -8.66 8.49
N TYR A 148 11.51 -8.03 8.70
CA TYR A 148 10.35 -8.69 9.32
C TYR A 148 9.17 -8.86 8.35
N PHE A 149 9.31 -8.43 7.10
CA PHE A 149 8.21 -8.43 6.14
C PHE A 149 7.54 -9.81 5.99
N LEU A 150 8.33 -10.83 5.69
CA LEU A 150 7.78 -12.16 5.46
C LEU A 150 7.19 -12.78 6.73
N GLU A 151 7.88 -12.63 7.86
CA GLU A 151 7.43 -13.14 9.16
C GLU A 151 6.08 -12.52 9.56
N ASP A 152 5.97 -11.19 9.47
CA ASP A 152 4.77 -10.46 9.84
C ASP A 152 3.62 -10.73 8.84
N SER A 153 3.91 -10.85 7.54
CA SER A 153 2.91 -11.21 6.52
C SER A 153 2.29 -12.57 6.79
N ILE A 154 3.10 -13.58 7.07
CA ILE A 154 2.62 -14.93 7.40
C ILE A 154 1.78 -14.90 8.68
N ALA A 155 2.25 -14.21 9.72
CA ALA A 155 1.55 -14.16 11.00
C ALA A 155 0.22 -13.38 10.90
N ALA A 156 0.17 -12.25 10.17
CA ALA A 156 -1.03 -11.47 9.93
C ALA A 156 -2.07 -12.28 9.13
N ALA A 157 -1.65 -12.95 8.04
CA ALA A 157 -2.53 -13.80 7.25
C ALA A 157 -3.10 -14.97 8.08
N LYS A 158 -2.26 -15.60 8.92
CA LYS A 158 -2.68 -16.67 9.83
C LYS A 158 -3.69 -16.18 10.86
N ALA A 159 -3.57 -14.93 11.34
CA ALA A 159 -4.53 -14.30 12.24
C ALA A 159 -5.86 -13.92 11.54
N GLY A 160 -5.95 -14.09 10.21
CA GLY A 160 -7.15 -13.84 9.43
C GLY A 160 -7.24 -12.47 8.77
N LEU A 161 -6.18 -11.66 8.86
CA LEU A 161 -6.11 -10.36 8.21
C LEU A 161 -5.84 -10.50 6.70
N TYR A 162 -6.33 -9.53 5.92
CA TYR A 162 -5.84 -9.30 4.57
C TYR A 162 -4.48 -8.60 4.64
N VAL A 163 -3.52 -9.05 3.84
CA VAL A 163 -2.12 -8.60 3.92
C VAL A 163 -1.77 -7.80 2.68
N GLY A 164 -1.59 -6.50 2.87
CA GLY A 164 -0.96 -5.63 1.89
C GLY A 164 0.54 -5.50 2.13
N SER A 165 1.19 -4.90 1.17
CA SER A 165 2.61 -4.56 1.28
C SER A 165 2.88 -3.22 0.62
N TYR A 166 3.96 -2.55 1.01
CA TYR A 166 4.37 -1.33 0.35
C TYR A 166 5.90 -1.26 0.15
N HIS A 167 6.26 -0.57 -0.92
CA HIS A 167 7.64 -0.19 -1.22
C HIS A 167 7.82 1.30 -0.93
N LYS A 168 8.74 1.66 -0.04
CA LYS A 168 9.12 3.06 0.17
C LYS A 168 10.10 3.52 -0.91
N ALA A 169 9.68 4.50 -1.68
CA ALA A 169 10.42 5.00 -2.84
C ALA A 169 11.62 5.86 -2.46
N HIS A 170 12.73 5.66 -3.18
CA HIS A 170 13.90 6.54 -3.18
C HIS A 170 14.19 7.00 -4.62
N PRO A 171 13.55 8.08 -5.10
CA PRO A 171 13.61 8.50 -6.50
C PRO A 171 14.98 8.89 -7.05
N ASP A 172 16.00 9.12 -6.21
CA ASP A 172 17.39 9.31 -6.63
C ASP A 172 18.06 8.02 -7.14
N ARG A 173 17.36 6.88 -7.06
CA ARG A 173 17.81 5.56 -7.53
C ARG A 173 16.90 5.05 -8.64
N SER A 174 17.32 3.99 -9.33
CA SER A 174 16.55 3.40 -10.44
C SER A 174 15.16 2.93 -10.00
N ALA A 175 14.11 3.43 -10.66
CA ALA A 175 12.73 3.01 -10.45
C ALA A 175 12.55 1.51 -10.75
N THR A 176 13.07 1.04 -11.89
CA THR A 176 12.91 -0.36 -12.32
C THR A 176 13.68 -1.33 -11.42
N ALA A 177 14.85 -0.94 -10.90
CA ALA A 177 15.57 -1.79 -9.95
C ALA A 177 14.82 -1.92 -8.62
N GLN A 178 14.22 -0.83 -8.12
CA GLN A 178 13.38 -0.86 -6.93
C GLN A 178 12.11 -1.67 -7.15
N ALA A 179 11.47 -1.54 -8.31
CA ALA A 179 10.30 -2.33 -8.68
C ALA A 179 10.62 -3.83 -8.77
N ASP A 180 11.73 -4.20 -9.43
CA ASP A 180 12.15 -5.61 -9.55
C ASP A 180 12.40 -6.23 -8.16
N GLN A 181 13.05 -5.51 -7.24
CA GLN A 181 13.28 -5.95 -5.88
C GLN A 181 11.98 -6.08 -5.07
N TYR A 182 11.07 -5.11 -5.24
CA TYR A 182 9.76 -5.18 -4.59
C TYR A 182 8.95 -6.39 -5.07
N VAL A 183 8.94 -6.65 -6.37
CA VAL A 183 8.28 -7.82 -6.96
C VAL A 183 8.89 -9.13 -6.44
N GLU A 184 10.21 -9.21 -6.26
CA GLU A 184 10.85 -10.38 -5.66
C GLU A 184 10.35 -10.63 -4.24
N ALA A 185 10.22 -9.57 -3.43
CA ALA A 185 9.67 -9.69 -2.07
C ALA A 185 8.18 -10.14 -2.08
N LEU A 186 7.37 -9.65 -3.03
CA LEU A 186 5.99 -10.10 -3.22
C LEU A 186 5.92 -11.58 -3.57
N GLN A 187 6.74 -12.05 -4.50
CA GLN A 187 6.79 -13.46 -4.88
C GLN A 187 7.14 -14.37 -3.70
N GLN A 188 8.11 -13.97 -2.87
CA GLN A 188 8.45 -14.70 -1.65
C GLN A 188 7.29 -14.78 -0.67
N ARG A 189 6.52 -13.69 -0.52
CA ARG A 189 5.30 -13.67 0.30
C ARG A 189 4.24 -14.61 -0.25
N ASP A 190 3.99 -14.58 -1.55
CA ASP A 190 2.91 -15.32 -2.22
C ASP A 190 3.19 -16.83 -2.29
N GLU A 191 4.44 -17.25 -2.12
CA GLU A 191 4.80 -18.65 -1.88
C GLU A 191 4.37 -19.15 -0.47
N GLN A 192 4.11 -18.24 0.47
CA GLN A 192 3.86 -18.57 1.87
C GLN A 192 2.41 -18.33 2.32
N ILE A 193 1.70 -17.41 1.68
CA ILE A 193 0.31 -17.10 2.01
C ILE A 193 -0.55 -17.18 0.75
N SER A 194 -1.84 -17.45 0.94
CA SER A 194 -2.79 -17.55 -0.17
C SER A 194 -3.04 -16.17 -0.79
N THR A 195 -3.05 -16.10 -2.12
CA THR A 195 -3.24 -14.83 -2.86
C THR A 195 -4.62 -14.22 -2.64
N ASP A 196 -5.64 -15.01 -2.29
CA ASP A 196 -6.96 -14.48 -1.88
C ASP A 196 -6.93 -13.75 -0.52
N LYS A 197 -5.77 -13.69 0.14
CA LYS A 197 -5.49 -12.93 1.36
C LYS A 197 -4.56 -11.75 1.13
N THR A 198 -4.08 -11.52 -0.09
CA THR A 198 -3.19 -10.40 -0.39
C THR A 198 -3.94 -9.21 -0.99
N LEU A 199 -3.49 -8.01 -0.69
CA LEU A 199 -3.97 -6.77 -1.29
C LEU A 199 -3.00 -6.34 -2.40
N PRO A 200 -3.45 -5.51 -3.37
CA PRO A 200 -2.60 -5.04 -4.45
C PRO A 200 -1.29 -4.41 -3.97
N PRO A 201 -0.23 -4.46 -4.79
CA PRO A 201 1.04 -3.81 -4.48
C PRO A 201 0.88 -2.30 -4.25
N VAL A 202 1.71 -1.70 -3.38
CA VAL A 202 1.67 -0.25 -3.10
C VAL A 202 3.02 0.40 -3.33
N LEU A 203 3.03 1.49 -4.08
CA LEU A 203 4.13 2.45 -4.12
C LEU A 203 3.88 3.52 -3.06
N ASP A 204 4.74 3.59 -2.05
CA ASP A 204 4.83 4.68 -1.09
C ASP A 204 5.77 5.75 -1.66
N ILE A 205 5.20 6.85 -2.19
CA ILE A 205 5.94 7.98 -2.79
C ILE A 205 5.69 9.26 -2.00
N GLU A 206 6.69 9.66 -1.22
CA GLU A 206 6.65 10.82 -0.33
C GLU A 206 7.99 11.57 -0.24
N LEU A 207 8.98 11.15 -1.04
CA LEU A 207 10.29 11.78 -1.14
C LEU A 207 10.55 12.19 -2.59
N ASP A 208 11.05 13.39 -2.82
CA ASP A 208 11.48 13.83 -4.15
C ASP A 208 12.96 13.54 -4.44
N ASN A 209 13.77 13.38 -3.38
CA ASN A 209 15.21 13.15 -3.45
C ASN A 209 15.92 14.09 -4.42
N GLY A 210 15.42 15.32 -4.55
CA GLY A 210 15.99 16.36 -5.41
C GLY A 210 15.59 16.30 -6.89
N LEU A 211 14.64 15.41 -7.26
CA LEU A 211 14.07 15.39 -8.60
C LEU A 211 13.08 16.55 -8.78
N ASN A 212 13.04 17.12 -9.96
CA ASN A 212 11.97 18.05 -10.32
C ASN A 212 10.67 17.28 -10.64
N PRO A 213 9.51 17.98 -10.72
CA PRO A 213 8.22 17.31 -10.91
C PRO A 213 8.17 16.38 -12.13
N THR A 214 8.72 16.80 -13.27
CA THR A 214 8.73 15.97 -14.49
C THR A 214 9.56 14.70 -14.33
N GLN A 215 10.70 14.80 -13.66
CA GLN A 215 11.55 13.64 -13.39
C GLN A 215 10.90 12.69 -12.40
N LEU A 216 10.27 13.25 -11.36
CA LEU A 216 9.57 12.48 -10.33
C LEU A 216 8.36 11.75 -10.89
N GLN A 217 7.55 12.40 -11.73
CA GLN A 217 6.43 11.77 -12.44
C GLN A 217 6.90 10.62 -13.33
N LYS A 218 7.99 10.85 -14.08
CA LYS A 218 8.55 9.78 -14.92
C LYS A 218 9.03 8.62 -14.07
N TRP A 219 9.74 8.88 -12.98
CA TRP A 219 10.20 7.84 -12.06
C TRP A 219 9.03 7.01 -11.50
N THR A 220 8.00 7.70 -11.02
CA THR A 220 6.78 7.09 -10.48
C THR A 220 6.11 6.19 -11.52
N LYS A 221 5.98 6.69 -12.74
CA LYS A 221 5.42 5.92 -13.85
C LYS A 221 6.24 4.68 -14.18
N ASP A 222 7.56 4.83 -14.33
CA ASP A 222 8.46 3.71 -14.64
C ASP A 222 8.38 2.60 -13.57
N PHE A 223 8.22 2.97 -12.29
CA PHE A 223 8.05 2.03 -11.18
C PHE A 223 6.71 1.28 -11.28
N LEU A 224 5.61 2.01 -11.39
CA LEU A 224 4.26 1.44 -11.43
C LEU A 224 4.08 0.50 -12.62
N GLU A 225 4.45 0.95 -13.83
CA GLU A 225 4.39 0.13 -15.04
C GLU A 225 5.25 -1.14 -14.93
N ARG A 226 6.41 -1.05 -14.25
CA ARG A 226 7.28 -2.21 -14.04
C ARG A 226 6.67 -3.22 -13.06
N VAL A 227 6.06 -2.75 -11.97
CA VAL A 227 5.34 -3.64 -11.04
C VAL A 227 4.18 -4.31 -11.77
N GLU A 228 3.34 -3.54 -12.47
CA GLU A 228 2.19 -4.05 -13.22
C GLU A 228 2.62 -5.07 -14.30
N GLU A 229 3.71 -4.79 -15.06
CA GLU A 229 4.27 -5.74 -16.04
C GLU A 229 4.64 -7.08 -15.40
N LYS A 230 5.17 -7.05 -14.19
CA LYS A 230 5.71 -8.24 -13.51
C LYS A 230 4.69 -9.04 -12.74
N THR A 231 3.74 -8.36 -12.10
CA THR A 231 2.72 -9.01 -11.26
C THR A 231 1.43 -9.27 -12.03
N GLY A 232 1.12 -8.46 -13.04
CA GLY A 232 -0.18 -8.44 -13.71
C GLY A 232 -1.26 -7.69 -12.91
N GLU A 233 -0.90 -7.07 -11.80
CA GLU A 233 -1.78 -6.34 -10.89
C GLU A 233 -1.55 -4.84 -11.03
N THR A 234 -2.63 -4.06 -10.99
CA THR A 234 -2.55 -2.59 -10.95
C THR A 234 -2.13 -2.13 -9.56
N PRO A 235 -0.94 -1.52 -9.40
CA PRO A 235 -0.48 -1.06 -8.09
C PRO A 235 -1.32 0.10 -7.56
N MET A 236 -1.31 0.30 -6.24
CA MET A 236 -1.85 1.48 -5.59
C MET A 236 -0.74 2.50 -5.34
N ILE A 237 -1.12 3.77 -5.15
CA ILE A 237 -0.21 4.85 -4.77
C ILE A 237 -0.56 5.30 -3.35
N TYR A 238 0.41 5.21 -2.42
CA TYR A 238 0.36 5.90 -1.14
C TYR A 238 1.13 7.21 -1.24
N THR A 239 0.51 8.28 -0.77
CA THR A 239 1.10 9.62 -0.71
C THR A 239 0.32 10.52 0.25
N TYR A 240 0.76 11.76 0.41
CA TYR A 240 0.00 12.80 1.13
C TYR A 240 -0.18 14.05 0.27
N ARG A 241 -1.23 14.84 0.59
CA ARG A 241 -1.72 15.96 -0.22
C ARG A 241 -0.63 16.95 -0.62
N TRP A 242 0.18 17.41 0.36
CA TRP A 242 1.18 18.43 0.07
C TRP A 242 2.25 17.92 -0.91
N PHE A 243 2.71 16.67 -0.72
CA PHE A 243 3.72 16.08 -1.60
C PHE A 243 3.20 15.98 -3.03
N TRP A 244 1.97 15.47 -3.20
CA TRP A 244 1.42 15.34 -4.53
C TRP A 244 1.20 16.70 -5.21
N GLN A 245 0.71 17.69 -4.47
CA GLN A 245 0.46 19.03 -5.03
C GLN A 245 1.73 19.80 -5.37
N ASN A 246 2.83 19.62 -4.61
CA ASN A 246 4.05 20.40 -4.77
C ASN A 246 5.16 19.61 -5.47
N PRO A 247 5.88 18.64 -4.85
CA PRO A 247 6.92 17.89 -5.54
C PRO A 247 6.43 17.17 -6.80
N MET A 248 5.23 16.57 -6.78
CA MET A 248 4.63 15.90 -7.93
C MET A 248 3.95 16.83 -8.92
N GLY A 249 3.90 18.15 -8.64
CA GLY A 249 3.27 19.15 -9.53
C GLY A 249 1.78 18.94 -9.72
N ASN A 250 1.10 18.28 -8.79
CA ASN A 250 -0.32 17.94 -8.85
C ASN A 250 -0.72 17.21 -10.14
N SER A 251 0.13 16.31 -10.64
CA SER A 251 -0.11 15.55 -11.87
C SER A 251 -1.43 14.79 -11.81
N THR A 252 -2.16 14.80 -12.92
CA THR A 252 -3.43 14.06 -13.12
C THR A 252 -3.24 12.77 -13.90
N ASP A 253 -2.01 12.39 -14.23
CA ASP A 253 -1.70 11.25 -15.12
C ASP A 253 -1.76 9.90 -14.39
N PHE A 254 -2.11 9.89 -13.10
CA PHE A 254 -2.06 8.69 -12.24
C PHE A 254 -3.43 8.28 -11.67
N THR A 255 -4.51 8.86 -12.16
CA THR A 255 -5.86 8.61 -11.64
C THR A 255 -6.38 7.19 -11.89
N ASP A 256 -5.74 6.45 -12.78
CA ASP A 256 -6.03 5.03 -13.03
C ASP A 256 -5.48 4.11 -11.94
N TYR A 257 -4.52 4.59 -11.13
CA TYR A 257 -3.98 3.87 -9.98
C TYR A 257 -4.77 4.23 -8.72
N PRO A 258 -5.28 3.24 -7.94
CA PRO A 258 -6.02 3.53 -6.72
C PRO A 258 -5.17 4.31 -5.71
N LEU A 259 -5.79 5.29 -5.05
CA LEU A 259 -5.12 6.17 -4.09
C LEU A 259 -5.28 5.64 -2.65
N TRP A 260 -4.17 5.56 -1.92
CA TRP A 260 -4.12 5.49 -0.46
C TRP A 260 -3.56 6.82 0.04
N LEU A 261 -4.41 7.63 0.68
CA LEU A 261 -4.07 9.00 1.07
C LEU A 261 -3.81 9.10 2.57
N ALA A 262 -2.65 9.63 2.94
CA ALA A 262 -2.40 10.07 4.30
C ALA A 262 -2.98 11.48 4.52
N ALA A 263 -3.88 11.58 5.49
CA ALA A 263 -4.48 12.83 5.93
C ALA A 263 -4.95 12.67 7.38
N TYR A 264 -4.24 13.28 8.31
CA TYR A 264 -4.52 13.17 9.75
C TYR A 264 -5.58 14.20 10.14
N GLU A 265 -6.81 13.88 9.77
CA GLU A 265 -7.99 14.74 9.92
C GLU A 265 -9.09 13.97 10.69
N ASP A 266 -10.03 14.68 11.33
CA ASP A 266 -11.15 14.05 12.07
C ASP A 266 -12.17 13.37 11.16
N SER A 267 -12.20 13.74 9.89
CA SER A 267 -13.09 13.18 8.88
C SER A 267 -12.36 12.95 7.56
N ALA A 268 -12.83 12.00 6.77
CA ALA A 268 -12.22 11.69 5.50
C ALA A 268 -12.18 12.91 4.57
N PRO A 269 -11.03 13.17 3.91
CA PRO A 269 -10.88 14.29 2.98
C PRO A 269 -11.92 14.25 1.86
N THR A 270 -12.56 15.38 1.60
CA THR A 270 -13.52 15.53 0.49
C THR A 270 -12.89 16.10 -0.78
N SER A 271 -11.68 16.66 -0.68
CA SER A 271 -10.91 17.17 -1.81
C SER A 271 -9.61 16.39 -1.91
N LEU A 272 -9.40 15.75 -3.03
CA LEU A 272 -8.22 14.90 -3.28
C LEU A 272 -7.24 15.62 -4.23
N PRO A 273 -5.92 15.37 -4.11
CA PRO A 273 -4.93 15.91 -5.05
C PRO A 273 -5.00 15.19 -6.39
N GLY A 274 -4.28 15.68 -7.41
CA GLY A 274 -3.98 14.94 -8.64
C GLY A 274 -5.17 14.51 -9.49
N GLY A 275 -6.37 15.07 -9.26
CA GLY A 275 -7.57 14.73 -10.05
C GLY A 275 -8.23 13.42 -9.65
N TRP A 276 -7.79 12.71 -8.60
CA TRP A 276 -8.52 11.56 -8.09
C TRP A 276 -9.93 11.97 -7.64
N GLU A 277 -10.91 11.20 -8.03
CA GLU A 277 -12.31 11.38 -7.60
C GLU A 277 -12.63 10.64 -6.30
N SER A 278 -11.84 9.59 -5.98
CA SER A 278 -11.97 8.80 -4.76
C SER A 278 -10.61 8.28 -4.31
N MET A 279 -10.50 7.92 -3.04
CA MET A 279 -9.38 7.16 -2.50
C MET A 279 -9.85 5.76 -2.08
N ALA A 280 -9.00 4.75 -2.26
CA ALA A 280 -9.27 3.38 -1.84
C ALA A 280 -9.04 3.20 -0.34
N PHE A 281 -7.98 3.80 0.19
CA PHE A 281 -7.65 3.79 1.61
C PHE A 281 -7.34 5.19 2.11
N TRP A 282 -7.62 5.41 3.38
CA TRP A 282 -7.31 6.63 4.11
C TRP A 282 -6.47 6.29 5.34
N GLN A 283 -5.20 6.73 5.38
CA GLN A 283 -4.40 6.71 6.60
C GLN A 283 -4.78 7.94 7.43
N ARG A 284 -5.53 7.71 8.51
CA ARG A 284 -6.18 8.77 9.29
C ARG A 284 -5.39 9.25 10.50
N SER A 285 -4.41 8.47 10.94
CA SER A 285 -3.63 8.74 12.15
C SER A 285 -2.28 8.04 12.09
N SER A 286 -1.24 8.66 12.66
CA SER A 286 0.07 8.05 12.90
C SER A 286 0.35 7.81 14.39
N THR A 287 -0.65 7.98 15.25
CA THR A 287 -0.52 7.87 16.70
C THR A 287 -1.49 6.88 17.33
N GLY A 288 -2.05 6.00 16.50
CA GLY A 288 -2.96 4.95 16.92
C GLY A 288 -2.37 4.02 17.97
N ARG A 289 -3.26 3.35 18.70
CA ARG A 289 -2.92 2.31 19.67
C ARG A 289 -3.78 1.10 19.38
N VAL A 290 -3.14 0.02 18.97
CA VAL A 290 -3.78 -1.24 18.63
C VAL A 290 -3.19 -2.35 19.48
N ASP A 291 -4.02 -3.17 20.09
CA ASP A 291 -3.55 -4.31 20.88
C ASP A 291 -2.69 -5.23 20.00
N GLY A 292 -1.59 -5.72 20.57
CA GLY A 292 -0.62 -6.52 19.83
C GLY A 292 0.54 -5.73 19.21
N ILE A 293 0.45 -4.39 19.15
CA ILE A 293 1.51 -3.49 18.64
C ILE A 293 2.04 -2.63 19.80
N PRO A 294 3.33 -2.73 20.17
CA PRO A 294 3.85 -2.11 21.39
C PRO A 294 4.10 -0.60 21.27
N THR A 295 4.03 -0.03 20.07
CA THR A 295 4.31 1.38 19.78
C THR A 295 3.06 2.10 19.28
N ASN A 296 3.20 3.39 18.94
CA ASN A 296 2.24 4.02 18.04
C ASN A 296 2.25 3.28 16.70
N VAL A 297 1.10 3.27 16.05
CA VAL A 297 0.91 2.65 14.75
C VAL A 297 0.00 3.53 13.88
N ASP A 298 0.24 3.48 12.59
CA ASP A 298 -0.61 4.13 11.60
C ASP A 298 -1.94 3.39 11.49
N GLU A 299 -3.04 4.14 11.49
CA GLU A 299 -4.41 3.61 11.40
C GLU A 299 -5.02 3.94 10.06
N ASP A 300 -5.55 2.91 9.40
CA ASP A 300 -6.11 2.98 8.07
C ASP A 300 -7.59 2.60 8.03
N VAL A 301 -8.30 3.17 7.07
CA VAL A 301 -9.70 2.85 6.79
C VAL A 301 -9.85 2.56 5.31
N PHE A 302 -10.46 1.44 4.98
CA PHE A 302 -10.84 1.10 3.61
C PHE A 302 -12.12 1.83 3.18
N ASN A 303 -12.15 2.36 1.97
CA ASN A 303 -13.33 3.00 1.38
C ASN A 303 -14.26 1.97 0.76
N GLY A 304 -14.95 1.22 1.59
CA GLY A 304 -15.85 0.17 1.10
C GLY A 304 -16.37 -0.70 2.22
N THR A 305 -17.03 -1.78 1.88
CA THR A 305 -17.55 -2.80 2.79
C THR A 305 -16.53 -3.93 2.99
N ASP A 306 -16.76 -4.80 3.99
CA ASP A 306 -15.97 -6.04 4.16
C ASP A 306 -15.98 -6.91 2.89
N ALA A 307 -17.12 -6.97 2.19
CA ALA A 307 -17.24 -7.75 0.96
C ALA A 307 -16.41 -7.14 -0.19
N GLU A 308 -16.35 -5.83 -0.28
CA GLU A 308 -15.52 -5.14 -1.28
C GLU A 308 -14.02 -5.26 -0.96
N LEU A 309 -13.63 -5.25 0.32
CA LEU A 309 -12.26 -5.53 0.71
C LEU A 309 -11.86 -6.98 0.35
N GLN A 310 -12.76 -7.94 0.58
CA GLN A 310 -12.57 -9.33 0.17
C GLN A 310 -12.44 -9.46 -1.35
N GLN A 311 -13.26 -8.73 -2.12
CA GLN A 311 -13.17 -8.73 -3.58
C GLN A 311 -11.86 -8.11 -4.06
N LEU A 312 -11.39 -7.03 -3.42
CA LEU A 312 -10.09 -6.43 -3.73
C LEU A 312 -8.95 -7.43 -3.53
N ALA A 313 -8.99 -8.20 -2.44
CA ALA A 313 -7.98 -9.24 -2.17
C ALA A 313 -8.07 -10.45 -3.10
N ALA A 314 -9.23 -10.75 -3.66
CA ALA A 314 -9.44 -11.90 -4.56
C ALA A 314 -9.30 -11.55 -6.05
N ALA A 315 -8.96 -10.31 -6.39
CA ALA A 315 -8.90 -9.83 -7.77
C ALA A 315 -7.59 -10.18 -8.51
N HIS A 316 -6.74 -11.03 -7.95
CA HIS A 316 -5.40 -11.38 -8.45
C HIS A 316 -5.35 -12.68 -9.25
#